data_875f5f1e9fca08d771d56be6547e75ef
#
_entry.id   875f5f1e9fca08d771d56be6547e75ef
#
_cell.length_a   1.000
_cell.length_b   1.000
_cell.length_c   1.000
_cell.angle_alpha   90.00
_cell.angle_beta   90.00
_cell.angle_gamma   90.00
#
_symmetry.space_group_name_H-M   'P 1'
#
loop_
_entity.id
_entity.type
_entity.pdbx_description
1 polymer ?
#
loop_
_entity_poly.entity_id
_entity_poly.type
_entity_poly.pdbx_seq_one_letter_code
_entity_poly.pdbx_strand_id
1 'polypeptide(L)'
;MADGTQRRVDALRKGDVVQTPEGGGAVHCIAACECADDEVEIVALEPDIELTPWHPVRSKGGAGSWEFPAKLGETITRTQTPEVYNLLLEPGHTGVLCGSKGTYYAITLAHGIEDDAVAQHEFFGTQRVVDAYRALPGFEQGRVVIHAESFARDPETLRVIGVGSQHQGAGA
;
A
#
# COMPACT_ATOMS: atom_id res chain seq x y z
N MET A 1 2.63 -15.54 1.52
CA MET A 1 2.95 -16.04 0.16
C MET A 1 1.93 -17.08 -0.24
N ALA A 2 1.72 -17.31 -1.53
CA ALA A 2 0.78 -18.34 -2.02
C ALA A 2 1.19 -19.78 -1.65
N ASP A 3 2.46 -20.01 -1.38
CA ASP A 3 3.01 -21.30 -0.92
C ASP A 3 2.84 -21.54 0.60
N GLY A 4 2.16 -20.65 1.30
CA GLY A 4 1.94 -20.72 2.76
C GLY A 4 3.08 -20.15 3.60
N THR A 5 4.20 -19.75 3.01
CA THR A 5 5.27 -19.08 3.76
C THR A 5 4.92 -17.62 4.07
N GLN A 6 5.60 -17.03 5.05
CA GLN A 6 5.50 -15.60 5.35
C GLN A 6 6.76 -14.88 4.89
N ARG A 7 6.59 -13.67 4.37
CA ARG A 7 7.68 -12.80 3.97
C ARG A 7 7.34 -11.35 4.30
N ARG A 8 8.32 -10.60 4.76
CA ARG A 8 8.18 -9.17 4.96
C ARG A 8 7.94 -8.46 3.63
N VAL A 9 7.16 -7.40 3.64
CA VAL A 9 6.82 -6.64 2.42
C VAL A 9 8.06 -6.02 1.75
N ASP A 10 9.03 -5.56 2.54
CA ASP A 10 10.30 -5.00 2.05
C ASP A 10 11.21 -6.02 1.36
N ALA A 11 11.02 -7.31 1.64
CA ALA A 11 11.76 -8.41 1.04
C ALA A 11 11.09 -9.01 -0.21
N LEU A 12 9.89 -8.54 -0.58
CA LEU A 12 9.21 -8.97 -1.79
C LEU A 12 9.91 -8.44 -3.05
N ARG A 13 9.70 -9.14 -4.16
CA ARG A 13 10.23 -8.79 -5.47
C ARG A 13 9.17 -9.01 -6.56
N LYS A 14 9.35 -8.36 -7.70
CA LYS A 14 8.55 -8.62 -8.91
C LYS A 14 8.56 -10.12 -9.25
N GLY A 15 7.38 -10.68 -9.49
CA GLY A 15 7.17 -12.10 -9.77
C GLY A 15 6.93 -12.98 -8.54
N ASP A 16 7.17 -12.49 -7.32
CA ASP A 16 6.73 -13.21 -6.13
C ASP A 16 5.19 -13.34 -6.13
N VAL A 17 4.68 -14.49 -5.69
CA VAL A 17 3.24 -14.73 -5.65
C VAL A 17 2.75 -14.65 -4.22
N VAL A 18 1.98 -13.62 -3.91
CA VAL A 18 1.35 -13.44 -2.60
C VAL A 18 -0.03 -14.07 -2.59
N GLN A 19 -0.51 -14.45 -1.41
CA GLN A 19 -1.86 -14.93 -1.26
C GLN A 19 -2.86 -13.78 -1.37
N THR A 20 -3.95 -14.02 -2.10
CA THR A 20 -5.11 -13.13 -2.20
C THR A 20 -6.39 -13.89 -1.87
N PRO A 21 -7.54 -13.24 -1.69
CA PRO A 21 -8.81 -13.92 -1.49
C PRO A 21 -9.16 -14.91 -2.60
N GLU A 22 -8.75 -14.63 -3.83
CA GLU A 22 -9.04 -15.40 -5.03
C GLU A 22 -7.97 -16.47 -5.35
N GLY A 23 -6.91 -16.55 -4.53
CA GLY A 23 -5.82 -17.51 -4.75
C GLY A 23 -4.44 -16.88 -4.65
N GLY A 24 -3.75 -16.74 -5.75
CA GLY A 24 -2.43 -16.10 -5.82
C GLY A 24 -2.44 -14.85 -6.70
N GLY A 25 -1.77 -13.78 -6.25
CA GLY A 25 -1.52 -12.58 -7.04
C GLY A 25 -0.02 -12.36 -7.21
N ALA A 26 0.44 -12.23 -8.46
CA ALA A 26 1.84 -11.93 -8.71
C ALA A 26 2.15 -10.46 -8.39
N VAL A 27 3.25 -10.22 -7.69
CA VAL A 27 3.76 -8.87 -7.46
C VAL A 27 4.29 -8.32 -8.79
N HIS A 28 3.62 -7.32 -9.33
CA HIS A 28 4.06 -6.61 -10.53
C HIS A 28 5.05 -5.51 -10.18
N CYS A 29 4.73 -4.71 -9.17
CA CYS A 29 5.58 -3.63 -8.71
C CYS A 29 5.38 -3.39 -7.20
N ILE A 30 6.45 -3.00 -6.54
CA ILE A 30 6.45 -2.53 -5.14
C ILE A 30 6.63 -1.02 -5.17
N ALA A 31 5.70 -0.30 -4.59
CA ALA A 31 5.83 1.12 -4.33
C ALA A 31 6.41 1.32 -2.94
N ALA A 32 7.61 1.88 -2.87
CA ALA A 32 8.23 2.35 -1.65
C ALA A 32 8.00 3.85 -1.54
N CYS A 33 7.30 4.28 -0.51
CA CYS A 33 7.09 5.70 -0.24
C CYS A 33 8.07 6.13 0.85
N GLU A 34 9.00 7.03 0.51
CA GLU A 34 9.93 7.62 1.46
C GLU A 34 9.21 8.51 2.45
N CYS A 35 9.47 8.28 3.73
CA CYS A 35 8.88 9.05 4.82
C CYS A 35 9.69 10.33 5.04
N ALA A 36 8.99 11.46 5.23
CA ALA A 36 9.65 12.71 5.58
C ALA A 36 10.32 12.56 6.97
N ASP A 37 11.57 13.02 7.06
CA ASP A 37 12.37 12.96 8.30
C ASP A 37 12.49 11.54 8.91
N ASP A 38 12.33 10.49 8.10
CA ASP A 38 12.27 9.09 8.53
C ASP A 38 11.18 8.82 9.60
N GLU A 39 10.12 9.62 9.59
CA GLU A 39 9.00 9.49 10.54
C GLU A 39 7.70 9.13 9.81
N VAL A 40 6.90 8.26 10.42
CA VAL A 40 5.60 7.88 9.89
C VAL A 40 4.63 7.55 11.02
N GLU A 41 3.38 7.95 10.83
CA GLU A 41 2.28 7.46 11.66
C GLU A 41 1.89 6.05 11.24
N ILE A 42 1.80 5.15 12.21
CA ILE A 42 1.36 3.77 12.01
C ILE A 42 0.36 3.33 13.07
N VAL A 43 -0.37 2.29 12.76
CA VAL A 43 -1.20 1.53 13.70
C VAL A 43 -0.69 0.09 13.71
N ALA A 44 -0.34 -0.41 14.89
CA ALA A 44 -0.02 -1.81 15.09
C ALA A 44 -1.33 -2.59 15.31
N LEU A 45 -1.80 -3.30 14.29
CA LEU A 45 -2.94 -4.19 14.41
C LEU A 45 -2.58 -5.45 15.19
N GLU A 46 -1.35 -5.89 15.03
CA GLU A 46 -0.71 -7.03 15.69
C GLU A 46 0.75 -6.68 15.94
N PRO A 47 1.47 -7.41 16.80
CA PRO A 47 2.88 -7.15 17.06
C PRO A 47 3.77 -7.15 15.80
N ASP A 48 3.33 -7.84 14.76
CA ASP A 48 4.02 -8.05 13.49
C ASP A 48 3.27 -7.53 12.26
N ILE A 49 2.15 -6.78 12.46
CA ILE A 49 1.41 -6.09 11.40
C ILE A 49 1.30 -4.61 11.75
N GLU A 50 2.07 -3.80 11.07
CA GLU A 50 2.05 -2.34 11.16
C GLU A 50 1.60 -1.74 9.83
N LEU A 51 0.65 -0.81 9.87
CA LEU A 51 0.08 -0.14 8.70
C LEU A 51 -0.08 1.35 8.95
N THR A 52 -0.05 2.13 7.88
CA THR A 52 -0.43 3.54 7.97
C THR A 52 -1.91 3.67 8.35
N PRO A 53 -2.31 4.72 9.09
CA PRO A 53 -3.65 4.85 9.69
C PRO A 53 -4.81 4.74 8.69
N TRP A 54 -4.56 5.12 7.44
CA TRP A 54 -5.57 5.24 6.39
C TRP A 54 -5.44 4.17 5.29
N HIS A 55 -4.75 3.07 5.57
CA HIS A 55 -4.61 1.94 4.65
C HIS A 55 -5.72 0.90 4.90
N PRO A 56 -6.80 0.86 4.11
CA PRO A 56 -7.95 0.03 4.42
C PRO A 56 -7.60 -1.46 4.57
N VAL A 57 -8.15 -2.05 5.60
CA VAL A 57 -8.01 -3.48 5.91
C VAL A 57 -9.35 -4.12 6.23
N ARG A 58 -9.42 -5.44 6.15
CA ARG A 58 -10.56 -6.24 6.56
C ARG A 58 -10.06 -7.53 7.21
N SER A 59 -10.60 -7.91 8.37
CA SER A 59 -10.29 -9.20 9.01
C SER A 59 -10.74 -10.37 8.13
N LYS A 60 -9.90 -11.38 7.96
CA LYS A 60 -10.18 -12.57 7.14
C LYS A 60 -11.34 -13.41 7.68
N GLY A 61 -11.57 -13.41 8.98
CA GLY A 61 -12.64 -14.21 9.62
C GLY A 61 -13.97 -13.47 9.78
N GLY A 62 -14.02 -12.18 9.45
CA GLY A 62 -15.20 -11.34 9.63
C GLY A 62 -15.99 -11.18 8.33
N ALA A 63 -17.32 -11.21 8.43
CA ALA A 63 -18.22 -10.68 7.40
C ALA A 63 -18.18 -9.13 7.35
N GLY A 64 -17.06 -8.54 7.82
CA GLY A 64 -16.90 -7.12 8.05
C GLY A 64 -16.65 -6.32 6.77
N SER A 65 -17.08 -5.06 6.80
CA SER A 65 -16.69 -4.00 5.87
C SER A 65 -15.19 -3.71 5.97
N TRP A 66 -14.68 -3.00 4.99
CA TRP A 66 -13.35 -2.40 5.08
C TRP A 66 -13.32 -1.34 6.18
N GLU A 67 -12.21 -1.26 6.89
CA GLU A 67 -12.01 -0.31 7.96
C GLU A 67 -10.61 0.31 7.87
N PHE A 68 -10.50 1.55 8.34
CA PHE A 68 -9.19 2.17 8.50
C PHE A 68 -8.52 1.68 9.79
N PRO A 69 -7.21 1.32 9.75
CA PRO A 69 -6.45 0.95 10.94
C PRO A 69 -6.60 1.91 12.10
N ALA A 70 -6.71 3.22 11.84
CA ALA A 70 -6.94 4.25 12.85
C ALA A 70 -8.20 4.03 13.72
N LYS A 71 -9.15 3.22 13.26
CA LYS A 71 -10.34 2.84 14.04
C LYS A 71 -10.15 1.54 14.82
N LEU A 72 -9.12 0.79 14.52
CA LEU A 72 -8.86 -0.54 15.06
C LEU A 72 -7.80 -0.55 16.15
N GLY A 73 -6.95 0.47 16.20
CA GLY A 73 -5.87 0.57 17.17
C GLY A 73 -5.39 2.00 17.38
N GLU A 74 -4.44 2.15 18.28
CA GLU A 74 -3.81 3.43 18.58
C GLU A 74 -2.80 3.79 17.47
N THR A 75 -2.88 5.05 17.00
CA THR A 75 -1.88 5.59 16.07
C THR A 75 -0.66 6.05 16.85
N ILE A 76 0.49 5.58 16.45
CA ILE A 76 1.79 5.97 17.03
C ILE A 76 2.72 6.46 15.93
N THR A 77 3.63 7.36 16.28
CA THR A 77 4.72 7.76 15.38
C THR A 77 5.89 6.80 15.52
N ARG A 78 6.34 6.25 14.39
CA ARG A 78 7.61 5.51 14.30
C ARG A 78 8.68 6.42 13.74
N THR A 79 9.81 6.47 14.42
CA THR A 79 11.04 7.11 13.96
C THR A 79 11.97 6.08 13.33
N GLN A 80 12.93 6.55 12.53
CA GLN A 80 13.87 5.69 11.80
C GLN A 80 13.16 4.68 10.86
N THR A 81 12.04 5.11 10.30
CA THR A 81 11.29 4.37 9.30
C THR A 81 11.41 5.09 7.96
N PRO A 82 12.41 4.74 7.14
CA PRO A 82 12.69 5.48 5.91
C PRO A 82 11.63 5.29 4.83
N GLU A 83 10.95 4.15 4.82
CA GLU A 83 9.98 3.80 3.77
C GLU A 83 8.77 3.05 4.31
N VAL A 84 7.60 3.29 3.70
CA VAL A 84 6.42 2.44 3.78
C VAL A 84 6.11 1.86 2.40
N TYR A 85 5.40 0.74 2.35
CA TYR A 85 5.27 -0.05 1.12
C TYR A 85 3.82 -0.30 0.76
N ASN A 86 3.53 -0.31 -0.54
CA ASN A 86 2.32 -0.86 -1.10
C ASN A 86 2.64 -1.69 -2.34
N LEU A 87 1.74 -2.58 -2.72
CA LEU A 87 1.93 -3.52 -3.80
C LEU A 87 1.00 -3.21 -4.98
N LEU A 88 1.53 -3.37 -6.17
CA LEU A 88 0.72 -3.57 -7.38
C LEU A 88 0.75 -5.05 -7.70
N LEU A 89 -0.40 -5.71 -7.64
CA LEU A 89 -0.57 -7.11 -7.98
C LEU A 89 -1.18 -7.27 -9.38
N GLU A 90 -0.93 -8.38 -10.02
CA GLU A 90 -1.58 -8.82 -11.25
C GLU A 90 -2.30 -10.17 -11.03
N PRO A 91 -3.62 -10.24 -11.27
CA PRO A 91 -4.57 -9.14 -11.45
C PRO A 91 -4.69 -8.28 -10.20
N GLY A 92 -5.22 -7.05 -10.32
CA GLY A 92 -5.34 -6.08 -9.22
C GLY A 92 -6.26 -6.57 -8.11
N HIS A 93 -5.69 -7.03 -7.04
CA HIS A 93 -6.41 -7.60 -5.89
C HIS A 93 -5.83 -7.14 -4.57
N THR A 94 -6.51 -7.54 -3.50
CA THR A 94 -6.03 -7.36 -2.15
C THR A 94 -4.98 -8.40 -1.80
N GLY A 95 -4.00 -8.00 -0.97
CA GLY A 95 -3.04 -8.91 -0.39
C GLY A 95 -3.51 -9.46 0.96
N VAL A 96 -2.89 -10.53 1.41
CA VAL A 96 -3.12 -11.11 2.74
C VAL A 96 -1.96 -10.75 3.66
N LEU A 97 -2.28 -10.10 4.77
CA LEU A 97 -1.37 -9.87 5.89
C LEU A 97 -1.64 -10.94 6.95
N CYS A 98 -0.59 -11.62 7.37
CA CYS A 98 -0.67 -12.64 8.40
C CYS A 98 0.10 -12.19 9.62
N GLY A 99 -0.59 -12.01 10.74
CA GLY A 99 -0.01 -11.77 12.05
C GLY A 99 -0.03 -13.01 12.93
N SER A 100 0.53 -12.89 14.11
CA SER A 100 0.63 -13.97 15.09
C SER A 100 -0.72 -14.38 15.69
N LYS A 101 -1.70 -13.48 15.67
CA LYS A 101 -3.04 -13.70 16.25
C LYS A 101 -4.16 -13.61 15.24
N GLY A 102 -3.92 -13.03 14.09
CA GLY A 102 -4.96 -12.82 13.09
C GLY A 102 -4.44 -12.76 11.67
N THR A 103 -5.37 -12.73 10.74
CA THR A 103 -5.11 -12.57 9.32
C THR A 103 -6.03 -11.48 8.79
N TYR A 104 -5.45 -10.57 8.03
CA TYR A 104 -6.17 -9.45 7.44
C TYR A 104 -6.00 -9.46 5.92
N TYR A 105 -7.01 -8.97 5.22
CA TYR A 105 -6.87 -8.51 3.85
C TYR A 105 -6.49 -7.03 3.88
N ALA A 106 -5.50 -6.64 3.13
CA ALA A 106 -5.13 -5.25 2.91
C ALA A 106 -5.32 -4.88 1.44
N ILE A 107 -5.79 -3.68 1.16
CA ILE A 107 -5.90 -3.23 -0.22
C ILE A 107 -4.50 -3.04 -0.81
N THR A 108 -4.41 -3.25 -2.12
CA THR A 108 -3.22 -2.97 -2.91
C THR A 108 -3.47 -1.78 -3.85
N LEU A 109 -2.47 -1.35 -4.60
CA LEU A 109 -2.57 -0.10 -5.38
C LEU A 109 -3.71 -0.07 -6.41
N ALA A 110 -4.02 -1.19 -7.06
CA ALA A 110 -5.04 -1.27 -8.11
C ALA A 110 -6.12 -2.31 -7.75
N HIS A 111 -6.67 -2.22 -6.56
CA HIS A 111 -7.59 -3.23 -6.00
C HIS A 111 -8.98 -3.27 -6.67
N GLY A 112 -9.41 -2.24 -7.39
CA GLY A 112 -10.67 -2.23 -8.14
C GLY A 112 -11.96 -2.22 -7.30
N ILE A 113 -11.89 -1.91 -6.00
CA ILE A 113 -13.07 -1.87 -5.12
C ILE A 113 -13.74 -0.51 -5.27
N GLU A 114 -14.98 -0.48 -5.77
CA GLU A 114 -15.73 0.74 -6.06
C GLU A 114 -16.99 0.89 -5.20
N ASP A 115 -17.46 -0.19 -4.59
CA ASP A 115 -18.73 -0.28 -3.87
C ASP A 115 -18.59 -0.23 -2.34
N ASP A 116 -17.43 0.13 -1.82
CA ASP A 116 -17.15 0.28 -0.39
C ASP A 116 -16.64 1.69 -0.07
N ALA A 117 -17.30 2.39 0.82
CA ALA A 117 -17.02 3.79 1.16
C ALA A 117 -15.63 4.02 1.80
N VAL A 118 -15.01 2.98 2.37
CA VAL A 118 -13.69 3.06 2.98
C VAL A 118 -12.60 2.71 1.97
N ALA A 119 -12.83 1.67 1.16
CA ALA A 119 -11.86 1.18 0.20
C ALA A 119 -11.83 2.00 -1.10
N GLN A 120 -12.98 2.52 -1.55
CA GLN A 120 -13.05 3.30 -2.81
C GLN A 120 -12.17 4.55 -2.77
N HIS A 121 -11.49 4.82 -3.88
CA HIS A 121 -10.62 5.98 -4.00
C HIS A 121 -10.50 6.42 -5.47
N GLU A 122 -10.46 7.73 -5.72
CA GLU A 122 -10.41 8.30 -7.08
C GLU A 122 -9.11 8.02 -7.84
N PHE A 123 -8.04 7.75 -7.12
CA PHE A 123 -6.72 7.47 -7.66
C PHE A 123 -6.27 6.05 -7.33
N PHE A 124 -6.12 5.73 -6.04
CA PHE A 124 -5.78 4.37 -5.61
C PHE A 124 -6.95 3.41 -5.92
N GLY A 125 -6.64 2.17 -6.27
CA GLY A 125 -7.61 1.17 -6.68
C GLY A 125 -8.07 1.28 -8.14
N THR A 126 -7.59 2.27 -8.90
CA THR A 126 -8.00 2.53 -10.29
C THR A 126 -6.84 2.32 -11.27
N GLN A 127 -7.14 2.30 -12.57
CA GLN A 127 -6.12 2.27 -13.63
C GLN A 127 -5.21 3.51 -13.58
N ARG A 128 -5.68 4.63 -13.02
CA ARG A 128 -4.90 5.88 -12.93
C ARG A 128 -3.60 5.71 -12.13
N VAL A 129 -3.64 4.96 -11.02
CA VAL A 129 -2.42 4.71 -10.24
C VAL A 129 -1.43 3.84 -11.01
N VAL A 130 -1.92 2.86 -11.76
CA VAL A 130 -1.06 2.00 -12.59
C VAL A 130 -0.34 2.82 -13.66
N ASP A 131 -1.09 3.69 -14.37
CA ASP A 131 -0.53 4.52 -15.44
C ASP A 131 0.46 5.55 -14.91
N ALA A 132 0.16 6.17 -13.75
CA ALA A 132 1.06 7.10 -13.09
C ALA A 132 2.38 6.41 -12.66
N TYR A 133 2.28 5.21 -12.08
CA TYR A 133 3.46 4.48 -11.59
C TYR A 133 4.29 3.91 -12.74
N ARG A 134 3.65 3.52 -13.85
CA ARG A 134 4.35 3.07 -15.08
C ARG A 134 5.29 4.14 -15.63
N ALA A 135 4.96 5.41 -15.43
CA ALA A 135 5.79 6.52 -15.87
C ALA A 135 7.01 6.79 -14.95
N LEU A 136 7.07 6.15 -13.77
CA LEU A 136 8.16 6.36 -12.82
C LEU A 136 9.36 5.44 -13.12
N PRO A 137 10.59 5.90 -12.85
CA PRO A 137 11.77 5.06 -12.90
C PRO A 137 11.63 3.82 -12.00
N GLY A 138 12.08 2.67 -12.48
CA GLY A 138 12.07 1.43 -11.71
C GLY A 138 10.81 0.59 -11.85
N PHE A 139 9.74 1.08 -12.49
CA PHE A 139 8.51 0.32 -12.67
C PHE A 139 8.74 -1.02 -13.40
N GLU A 140 9.45 -0.99 -14.51
CA GLU A 140 9.77 -2.21 -15.28
C GLU A 140 10.65 -3.19 -14.49
N GLN A 141 11.46 -2.69 -13.58
CA GLN A 141 12.28 -3.49 -12.67
C GLN A 141 11.48 -4.01 -11.47
N GLY A 142 10.23 -3.53 -11.29
CA GLY A 142 9.32 -3.99 -10.26
C GLY A 142 9.44 -3.25 -8.93
N ARG A 143 10.11 -2.11 -8.88
CA ARG A 143 10.15 -1.24 -7.71
C ARG A 143 10.19 0.22 -8.14
N VAL A 144 9.29 1.03 -7.60
CA VAL A 144 9.31 2.49 -7.71
C VAL A 144 9.53 3.09 -6.34
N VAL A 145 10.27 4.20 -6.30
CA VAL A 145 10.46 5.01 -5.09
C VAL A 145 9.72 6.32 -5.28
N ILE A 146 8.93 6.71 -4.29
CA ILE A 146 8.08 7.89 -4.33
C ILE A 146 8.34 8.69 -3.06
N HIS A 147 8.69 9.96 -3.20
CA HIS A 147 8.75 10.85 -2.05
C HIS A 147 7.32 11.25 -1.65
N ALA A 148 7.04 11.31 -0.36
CA ALA A 148 5.71 11.67 0.16
C ALA A 148 5.19 13.01 -0.40
N GLU A 149 6.09 13.95 -0.66
CA GLU A 149 5.81 15.27 -1.23
C GLU A 149 5.42 15.23 -2.72
N SER A 150 5.70 14.12 -3.42
CA SER A 150 5.35 13.96 -4.85
C SER A 150 3.88 13.63 -5.07
N PHE A 151 3.12 13.34 -4.01
CA PHE A 151 1.70 13.10 -4.14
C PHE A 151 0.94 14.41 -4.36
N ALA A 152 0.26 14.50 -5.50
CA ALA A 152 -0.71 15.55 -5.75
C ALA A 152 -1.96 15.28 -4.91
N ARG A 153 -2.40 16.29 -4.17
CA ARG A 153 -3.59 16.19 -3.30
C ARG A 153 -4.65 17.19 -3.71
N ASP A 154 -5.88 16.76 -3.60
CA ASP A 154 -7.03 17.65 -3.71
C ASP A 154 -6.98 18.68 -2.56
N PRO A 155 -7.11 19.98 -2.85
CA PRO A 155 -6.93 21.04 -1.84
C PRO A 155 -8.05 21.08 -0.78
N GLU A 156 -9.21 20.54 -1.07
CA GLU A 156 -10.35 20.56 -0.15
C GLU A 156 -10.40 19.30 0.72
N THR A 157 -10.18 18.15 0.10
CA THR A 157 -10.32 16.83 0.77
C THR A 157 -9.00 16.27 1.27
N LEU A 158 -7.85 16.80 0.82
CA LEU A 158 -6.49 16.33 1.05
C LEU A 158 -6.24 14.89 0.51
N ARG A 159 -7.18 14.31 -0.20
CA ARG A 159 -7.04 12.99 -0.81
C ARG A 159 -6.01 13.04 -1.94
N VAL A 160 -5.27 11.96 -2.11
CA VAL A 160 -4.33 11.83 -3.22
C VAL A 160 -5.10 11.71 -4.53
N ILE A 161 -4.76 12.53 -5.51
CA ILE A 161 -5.36 12.55 -6.84
C ILE A 161 -4.37 12.20 -7.96
N GLY A 162 -3.09 12.06 -7.61
CA GLY A 162 -2.03 11.72 -8.56
C GLY A 162 -0.66 11.65 -7.90
N VAL A 163 0.33 11.29 -8.72
CA VAL A 163 1.76 11.36 -8.38
C VAL A 163 2.43 12.24 -9.41
N GLY A 164 3.12 13.30 -8.97
CA GLY A 164 3.92 14.15 -9.84
C GLY A 164 5.25 13.47 -10.19
N SER A 165 5.75 13.73 -11.40
CA SER A 165 7.13 13.43 -11.73
C SER A 165 8.03 14.29 -10.83
N GLN A 166 9.05 13.69 -10.22
CA GLN A 166 10.04 14.41 -9.44
C GLN A 166 10.63 15.56 -10.29
N HIS A 167 10.54 16.77 -9.80
CA HIS A 167 11.40 17.82 -10.27
C HIS A 167 12.82 17.35 -9.95
N GLN A 168 13.56 16.95 -11.00
CA GLN A 168 15.01 16.89 -10.90
C GLN A 168 15.45 18.29 -10.48
N GLY A 169 15.85 18.42 -9.22
CA GLY A 169 16.43 19.65 -8.70
C GLY A 169 17.56 20.04 -9.63
N ALA A 170 17.40 21.14 -10.33
CA ALA A 170 18.45 21.76 -11.08
C ALA A 170 19.55 22.12 -10.07
N GLY A 171 20.59 21.29 -10.04
CA GLY A 171 21.83 21.63 -9.40
C GLY A 171 22.39 22.84 -10.14
N ALA A 172 22.48 23.95 -9.48
CA ALA A 172 23.28 25.10 -9.86
C ALA A 172 24.62 25.02 -9.13
#